data_b6e37f86d34ba7287184a06c7f2ae439
#
_entry.id   b6e37f86d34ba7287184a06c7f2ae439
#
_cell.length_a   1.000
_cell.length_b   1.000
_cell.length_c   1.000
_cell.angle_alpha   90.00
_cell.angle_beta   90.00
_cell.angle_gamma   90.00
#
_symmetry.space_group_name_H-M   'P 1'
#
loop_
_entity.id
_entity.type
_entity.pdbx_description
1 polymer ?
#
loop_
_entity_poly.entity_id
_entity_poly.type
_entity_poly.pdbx_seq_one_letter_code
_entity_poly.pdbx_strand_id
1 'polypeptide(L)'
;APAKLGLKPFDVPEREICMKKLFASLALGLTLCFGSAAFAQTAPAADAKVEAKAEAAAPATAPAAAPAAAEAAPALVPNKGDTAWMMVSTILVIMMVVPGLALFYGGLVRSKNMLSVLMQVMVTFSLVTVLWFIYGYSLAFTEGNAYIGGLDRLFMNGIWDNAAGTFANAATFSKGVVIPEITFAGFQATFAGITCALIVGAFAERIKFSAVLIFMTLWFTFSYLPIAHMVWFWMG
;
A
#
# COMPACT_ATOMS: atom_id res chain seq x y z
N ALA A 1 -60.41 -19.92 6.64
CA ALA A 1 -60.02 -18.60 6.19
C ALA A 1 -58.56 -18.34 6.60
N PRO A 2 -57.61 -18.16 5.68
CA PRO A 2 -56.21 -17.88 6.03
C PRO A 2 -56.08 -16.39 6.37
N ALA A 3 -55.44 -16.10 7.50
CA ALA A 3 -55.10 -14.75 7.94
C ALA A 3 -54.09 -14.13 6.98
N LYS A 4 -54.43 -13.00 6.36
CA LYS A 4 -53.53 -12.17 5.54
C LYS A 4 -52.53 -11.48 6.47
N LEU A 5 -51.27 -11.90 6.45
CA LEU A 5 -50.15 -11.16 7.03
C LEU A 5 -49.96 -9.88 6.21
N GLY A 6 -50.38 -8.75 6.72
CA GLY A 6 -50.16 -7.44 6.12
C GLY A 6 -48.70 -7.02 6.25
N LEU A 7 -47.85 -7.39 5.29
CA LEU A 7 -46.53 -6.79 5.12
C LEU A 7 -46.73 -5.42 4.51
N LYS A 8 -46.48 -4.35 5.26
CA LYS A 8 -46.41 -2.98 4.74
C LYS A 8 -45.25 -2.90 3.73
N PRO A 9 -45.46 -2.28 2.56
CA PRO A 9 -44.39 -2.04 1.60
C PRO A 9 -43.34 -1.13 2.23
N PHE A 10 -42.10 -1.54 2.13
CA PHE A 10 -40.93 -0.79 2.59
C PHE A 10 -40.82 0.53 1.83
N ASP A 11 -40.86 1.63 2.55
CA ASP A 11 -40.95 2.97 2.01
C ASP A 11 -39.69 3.36 1.23
N VAL A 12 -39.84 3.74 -0.04
CA VAL A 12 -38.79 4.08 -1.00
C VAL A 12 -37.94 5.32 -0.63
N PRO A 13 -38.39 6.29 0.20
CA PRO A 13 -37.61 7.50 0.51
C PRO A 13 -36.36 7.24 1.34
N GLU A 14 -36.27 6.20 2.14
CA GLU A 14 -35.05 5.94 2.94
C GLU A 14 -33.83 5.54 2.12
N ARG A 15 -34.00 4.96 0.92
CA ARG A 15 -32.89 4.58 0.04
C ARG A 15 -32.17 5.78 -0.54
N GLU A 16 -32.90 6.81 -0.94
CA GLU A 16 -32.29 8.02 -1.50
C GLU A 16 -31.52 8.83 -0.46
N ILE A 17 -32.02 8.89 0.75
CA ILE A 17 -31.37 9.60 1.87
C ILE A 17 -30.09 8.89 2.26
N CYS A 18 -30.07 7.56 2.26
CA CYS A 18 -28.91 6.76 2.59
C CYS A 18 -27.81 6.91 1.52
N MET A 19 -28.17 6.91 0.24
CA MET A 19 -27.20 7.13 -0.85
C MET A 19 -26.64 8.55 -0.86
N LYS A 20 -27.46 9.56 -0.67
CA LYS A 20 -27.02 10.97 -0.59
C LYS A 20 -26.06 11.20 0.57
N LYS A 21 -26.33 10.59 1.75
CA LYS A 21 -25.40 10.63 2.90
C LYS A 21 -24.11 9.86 2.65
N LEU A 22 -24.15 8.76 1.91
CA LEU A 22 -22.96 7.99 1.55
C LEU A 22 -22.04 8.79 0.60
N PHE A 23 -22.62 9.44 -0.43
CA PHE A 23 -21.87 10.31 -1.34
C PHE A 23 -21.34 11.57 -0.65
N ALA A 24 -22.09 12.15 0.28
CA ALA A 24 -21.64 13.28 1.08
C ALA A 24 -20.47 12.89 2.02
N SER A 25 -20.51 11.71 2.63
CA SER A 25 -19.41 11.20 3.46
C SER A 25 -18.16 10.87 2.64
N LEU A 26 -18.35 10.36 1.42
CA LEU A 26 -17.25 10.07 0.49
C LEU A 26 -16.59 11.36 0.01
N ALA A 27 -17.38 12.38 -0.32
CA ALA A 27 -16.90 13.70 -0.73
C ALA A 27 -16.19 14.43 0.44
N LEU A 28 -16.72 14.32 1.66
CA LEU A 28 -16.12 14.91 2.85
C LEU A 28 -14.80 14.21 3.24
N GLY A 29 -14.73 12.88 3.08
CA GLY A 29 -13.50 12.11 3.27
C GLY A 29 -12.42 12.50 2.25
N LEU A 30 -12.82 12.72 1.00
CA LEU A 30 -11.91 13.14 -0.08
C LEU A 30 -11.38 14.56 0.14
N THR A 31 -12.22 15.49 0.62
CA THR A 31 -11.80 16.87 0.92
C THR A 31 -10.90 16.97 2.15
N LEU A 32 -11.09 16.13 3.16
CA LEU A 32 -10.20 16.07 4.34
C LEU A 32 -8.82 15.48 3.99
N CYS A 33 -8.71 14.55 3.06
CA CYS A 33 -7.43 14.03 2.59
C CYS A 33 -6.63 15.06 1.75
N PHE A 34 -7.29 15.96 1.02
CA PHE A 34 -6.61 16.99 0.23
C PHE A 34 -6.34 18.29 1.00
N GLY A 35 -6.97 18.51 2.15
CA GLY A 35 -6.82 19.72 2.96
C GLY A 35 -5.61 19.76 3.88
N SER A 36 -4.89 18.65 4.11
CA SER A 36 -3.81 18.56 5.10
C SER A 36 -2.40 18.78 4.54
N ALA A 37 -2.25 19.04 3.26
CA ALA A 37 -0.92 19.22 2.63
C ALA A 37 -0.33 20.64 2.75
N ALA A 38 -0.95 21.56 3.51
CA ALA A 38 -0.54 22.98 3.55
C ALA A 38 0.24 23.39 4.81
N PHE A 39 0.61 22.49 5.71
CA PHE A 39 1.34 22.85 6.94
C PHE A 39 2.59 21.99 7.19
N ALA A 40 3.58 22.05 6.33
CA ALA A 40 4.94 21.65 6.69
C ALA A 40 5.96 22.19 5.70
N GLN A 41 6.20 23.49 5.70
CA GLN A 41 7.44 24.05 5.16
C GLN A 41 7.69 25.45 5.71
N THR A 42 8.30 25.52 6.89
CA THR A 42 9.19 26.63 7.28
C THR A 42 10.14 26.12 8.34
N ALA A 43 11.34 25.75 7.95
CA ALA A 43 12.50 25.76 8.83
C ALA A 43 13.56 26.67 8.21
N PRO A 44 14.19 27.54 8.99
CA PRO A 44 15.05 28.60 8.46
C PRO A 44 16.42 28.08 8.05
N ALA A 45 16.91 28.62 6.96
CA ALA A 45 18.28 28.47 6.50
C ALA A 45 19.25 29.07 7.50
N ALA A 46 20.24 28.31 7.90
CA ALA A 46 21.42 28.82 8.60
C ALA A 46 22.56 28.96 7.58
N ASP A 47 22.98 30.19 7.36
CA ASP A 47 24.15 30.56 6.59
C ASP A 47 25.43 29.97 7.19
N ALA A 48 26.20 29.27 6.37
CA ALA A 48 27.60 28.99 6.60
C ALA A 48 28.39 29.38 5.36
N LYS A 49 28.94 30.58 5.41
CA LYS A 49 29.94 31.11 4.53
C LYS A 49 31.26 30.40 4.80
N VAL A 50 31.85 29.74 3.81
CA VAL A 50 33.27 29.36 3.85
C VAL A 50 33.93 29.90 2.59
N GLU A 51 34.95 30.70 2.83
CA GLU A 51 35.74 31.45 1.86
C GLU A 51 36.59 30.55 0.96
N ALA A 52 36.64 30.93 -0.30
CA ALA A 52 37.57 30.41 -1.28
C ALA A 52 39.00 30.97 -1.03
N LYS A 53 39.98 30.09 -1.00
CA LYS A 53 41.37 30.49 -1.21
C LYS A 53 41.88 29.76 -2.45
N ALA A 54 42.07 30.52 -3.49
CA ALA A 54 42.74 30.12 -4.69
C ALA A 54 44.26 30.11 -4.48
N GLU A 55 44.93 29.06 -4.91
CA GLU A 55 46.35 29.13 -5.25
C GLU A 55 46.65 28.27 -6.48
N ALA A 56 47.23 28.94 -7.45
CA ALA A 56 47.57 28.40 -8.76
C ALA A 56 48.94 27.71 -8.73
N ALA A 57 49.05 26.56 -9.42
CA ALA A 57 50.27 26.17 -10.08
C ALA A 57 49.96 25.04 -11.10
N ALA A 58 50.25 25.29 -12.35
CA ALA A 58 50.33 24.29 -13.46
C ALA A 58 51.83 23.93 -13.68
N PRO A 59 52.17 23.06 -14.68
CA PRO A 59 51.64 21.74 -15.04
C PRO A 59 52.78 20.67 -15.04
N ALA A 60 52.43 19.42 -14.90
CA ALA A 60 53.31 18.32 -15.28
C ALA A 60 52.53 17.21 -15.99
N THR A 61 52.82 17.07 -17.26
CA THR A 61 52.47 15.97 -18.14
C THR A 61 53.00 14.65 -17.63
N ALA A 62 52.12 13.64 -17.45
CA ALA A 62 52.48 12.24 -17.33
C ALA A 62 51.43 11.35 -18.01
N PRO A 63 51.77 10.17 -18.53
CA PRO A 63 51.10 9.51 -19.64
C PRO A 63 49.79 8.84 -19.26
N ALA A 64 48.91 8.76 -20.25
CA ALA A 64 47.62 8.12 -20.18
C ALA A 64 47.71 6.67 -19.65
N ALA A 65 47.29 6.45 -18.42
CA ALA A 65 46.95 5.12 -17.94
C ALA A 65 45.58 4.74 -18.53
N ALA A 66 45.54 3.55 -19.14
CA ALA A 66 44.32 2.95 -19.66
C ALA A 66 43.22 2.96 -18.55
N PRO A 67 41.95 3.12 -18.91
CA PRO A 67 40.87 3.06 -17.91
C PRO A 67 40.90 1.69 -17.26
N ALA A 68 41.24 1.66 -15.97
CA ALA A 68 41.05 0.49 -15.15
C ALA A 68 39.57 0.12 -15.26
N ALA A 69 39.27 -1.10 -15.70
CA ALA A 69 37.95 -1.65 -15.71
C ALA A 69 37.33 -1.42 -14.30
N ALA A 70 36.27 -0.65 -14.24
CA ALA A 70 35.54 -0.44 -13.00
C ALA A 70 35.10 -1.83 -12.50
N GLU A 71 35.74 -2.26 -11.43
CA GLU A 71 35.43 -3.51 -10.74
C GLU A 71 33.93 -3.42 -10.36
N ALA A 72 33.10 -4.22 -11.04
CA ALA A 72 31.67 -4.23 -10.83
C ALA A 72 31.42 -4.50 -9.34
N ALA A 73 30.76 -3.58 -8.65
CA ALA A 73 30.41 -3.74 -7.25
C ALA A 73 29.75 -5.12 -7.06
N PRO A 74 30.11 -5.90 -6.02
CA PRO A 74 29.60 -7.26 -5.84
C PRO A 74 28.07 -7.22 -5.81
N ALA A 75 27.43 -8.07 -6.60
CA ALA A 75 25.97 -8.16 -6.66
C ALA A 75 25.42 -8.43 -5.24
N LEU A 76 24.49 -7.59 -4.79
CA LEU A 76 23.88 -7.72 -3.49
C LEU A 76 23.06 -9.02 -3.44
N VAL A 77 23.42 -9.93 -2.54
CA VAL A 77 22.74 -11.20 -2.34
C VAL A 77 21.80 -11.09 -1.14
N PRO A 78 20.52 -11.52 -1.28
CA PRO A 78 19.56 -11.46 -0.17
C PRO A 78 20.04 -12.27 1.03
N ASN A 79 19.97 -11.65 2.22
CA ASN A 79 20.28 -12.35 3.47
C ASN A 79 19.12 -13.28 3.86
N LYS A 80 19.45 -14.54 4.17
CA LYS A 80 18.43 -15.54 4.55
C LYS A 80 17.74 -15.21 5.87
N GLY A 81 18.45 -14.60 6.82
CA GLY A 81 17.89 -14.16 8.10
C GLY A 81 16.86 -13.04 7.93
N ASP A 82 17.21 -12.02 7.14
CA ASP A 82 16.32 -10.89 6.87
C ASP A 82 15.07 -11.34 6.10
N THR A 83 15.25 -12.24 5.13
CA THR A 83 14.15 -12.85 4.38
C THR A 83 13.22 -13.64 5.31
N ALA A 84 13.78 -14.48 6.19
CA ALA A 84 12.99 -15.25 7.16
C ALA A 84 12.25 -14.34 8.14
N TRP A 85 12.90 -13.28 8.63
CA TRP A 85 12.27 -12.30 9.51
C TRP A 85 11.10 -11.58 8.82
N MET A 86 11.28 -11.18 7.57
CA MET A 86 10.21 -10.54 6.80
C MET A 86 9.02 -11.48 6.56
N MET A 87 9.26 -12.77 6.33
CA MET A 87 8.20 -13.78 6.20
C MET A 87 7.44 -13.97 7.51
N VAL A 88 8.14 -14.02 8.65
CA VAL A 88 7.50 -14.09 9.99
C VAL A 88 6.66 -12.84 10.23
N SER A 89 7.20 -11.65 9.92
CA SER A 89 6.48 -10.39 10.04
C SER A 89 5.21 -10.37 9.19
N THR A 90 5.27 -10.91 7.97
CA THR A 90 4.09 -11.06 7.08
C THR A 90 3.00 -11.90 7.74
N ILE A 91 3.36 -13.05 8.34
CA ILE A 91 2.41 -13.92 9.03
C ILE A 91 1.79 -13.21 10.24
N LEU A 92 2.58 -12.44 10.99
CA LEU A 92 2.09 -11.68 12.15
C LEU A 92 1.07 -10.61 11.72
N VAL A 93 1.28 -9.92 10.60
CA VAL A 93 0.30 -8.96 10.08
C VAL A 93 -0.97 -9.66 9.60
N ILE A 94 -0.87 -10.82 8.96
CA ILE A 94 -2.05 -11.63 8.62
C ILE A 94 -2.83 -12.02 9.88
N MET A 95 -2.15 -12.40 10.95
CA MET A 95 -2.79 -12.70 12.25
C MET A 95 -3.49 -11.47 12.85
N MET A 96 -2.97 -10.27 12.64
CA MET A 96 -3.65 -9.05 13.08
C MET A 96 -4.99 -8.85 12.37
N VAL A 97 -5.09 -9.24 11.10
CA VAL A 97 -6.31 -9.03 10.29
C VAL A 97 -7.30 -10.16 10.46
N VAL A 98 -6.89 -11.37 10.10
CA VAL A 98 -7.79 -12.51 9.93
C VAL A 98 -8.41 -12.94 11.26
N PRO A 99 -7.67 -13.31 12.30
CA PRO A 99 -8.29 -13.52 13.61
C PRO A 99 -8.46 -12.23 14.41
N GLY A 100 -7.47 -11.35 14.46
CA GLY A 100 -7.45 -10.20 15.36
C GLY A 100 -8.57 -9.20 15.04
N LEU A 101 -8.49 -8.54 13.90
CA LEU A 101 -9.44 -7.50 13.51
C LEU A 101 -10.86 -8.05 13.28
N ALA A 102 -10.97 -9.22 12.64
CA ALA A 102 -12.26 -9.85 12.40
C ALA A 102 -13.00 -10.16 13.70
N LEU A 103 -12.33 -10.78 14.69
CA LEU A 103 -12.92 -11.07 15.99
C LEU A 103 -13.19 -9.81 16.80
N PHE A 104 -12.31 -8.80 16.72
CA PHE A 104 -12.53 -7.51 17.37
C PHE A 104 -13.83 -6.86 16.86
N TYR A 105 -14.01 -6.72 15.57
CA TYR A 105 -15.25 -6.16 15.01
C TYR A 105 -16.45 -7.07 15.22
N GLY A 106 -16.25 -8.38 15.13
CA GLY A 106 -17.30 -9.35 15.44
C GLY A 106 -17.82 -9.23 16.86
N GLY A 107 -16.95 -8.92 17.83
CA GLY A 107 -17.33 -8.68 19.22
C GLY A 107 -18.06 -7.37 19.48
N LEU A 108 -17.92 -6.38 18.58
CA LEU A 108 -18.58 -5.08 18.72
C LEU A 108 -19.99 -5.02 18.12
N VAL A 109 -20.38 -6.02 17.32
CA VAL A 109 -21.69 -6.06 16.66
C VAL A 109 -22.64 -7.02 17.36
N ARG A 110 -23.92 -6.95 17.00
CA ARG A 110 -24.92 -7.88 17.53
C ARG A 110 -24.58 -9.31 17.15
N SER A 111 -24.79 -10.27 18.06
CA SER A 111 -24.41 -11.68 17.88
C SER A 111 -24.93 -12.30 16.57
N LYS A 112 -26.14 -11.92 16.13
CA LYS A 112 -26.73 -12.38 14.86
C LYS A 112 -26.01 -11.86 13.60
N ASN A 113 -25.25 -10.78 13.72
CA ASN A 113 -24.53 -10.15 12.61
C ASN A 113 -23.01 -10.41 12.65
N MET A 114 -22.53 -11.07 13.69
CA MET A 114 -21.11 -11.37 13.89
C MET A 114 -20.49 -12.05 12.67
N LEU A 115 -21.08 -13.13 12.17
CA LEU A 115 -20.57 -13.87 11.03
C LEU A 115 -20.50 -13.01 9.76
N SER A 116 -21.48 -12.13 9.55
CA SER A 116 -21.50 -11.21 8.42
C SER A 116 -20.31 -10.24 8.45
N VAL A 117 -19.95 -9.73 9.62
CA VAL A 117 -18.81 -8.81 9.77
C VAL A 117 -17.47 -9.53 9.63
N LEU A 118 -17.35 -10.74 10.22
CA LEU A 118 -16.17 -11.58 10.01
C LEU A 118 -15.93 -11.84 8.51
N MET A 119 -17.00 -12.19 7.77
CA MET A 119 -16.93 -12.40 6.32
C MET A 119 -16.54 -11.13 5.56
N GLN A 120 -17.04 -9.96 5.96
CA GLN A 120 -16.66 -8.69 5.33
C GLN A 120 -15.18 -8.40 5.49
N VAL A 121 -14.61 -8.60 6.68
CA VAL A 121 -13.18 -8.42 6.94
C VAL A 121 -12.36 -9.39 6.10
N MET A 122 -12.70 -10.69 6.14
CA MET A 122 -11.97 -11.75 5.44
C MET A 122 -11.99 -11.56 3.93
N VAL A 123 -13.18 -11.28 3.36
CA VAL A 123 -13.33 -11.10 1.91
C VAL A 123 -12.69 -9.79 1.44
N THR A 124 -12.76 -8.72 2.22
CA THR A 124 -12.06 -7.46 1.92
C THR A 124 -10.55 -7.68 1.85
N PHE A 125 -9.98 -8.35 2.87
CA PHE A 125 -8.56 -8.67 2.89
C PHE A 125 -8.16 -9.51 1.67
N SER A 126 -8.91 -10.56 1.37
CA SER A 126 -8.64 -11.44 0.22
C SER A 126 -8.75 -10.72 -1.11
N LEU A 127 -9.81 -9.91 -1.30
CA LEU A 127 -10.01 -9.11 -2.51
C LEU A 127 -8.84 -8.15 -2.75
N VAL A 128 -8.48 -7.37 -1.72
CA VAL A 128 -7.38 -6.40 -1.84
C VAL A 128 -6.05 -7.09 -2.08
N THR A 129 -5.80 -8.24 -1.46
CA THR A 129 -4.60 -9.05 -1.72
C THR A 129 -4.53 -9.49 -3.19
N VAL A 130 -5.64 -9.96 -3.77
CA VAL A 130 -5.70 -10.32 -5.20
C VAL A 130 -5.44 -9.10 -6.08
N LEU A 131 -6.10 -7.97 -5.83
CA LEU A 131 -5.90 -6.74 -6.59
C LEU A 131 -4.47 -6.20 -6.46
N TRP A 132 -3.84 -6.40 -5.29
CA TRP A 132 -2.45 -6.03 -5.06
C TRP A 132 -1.50 -6.77 -6.00
N PHE A 133 -1.63 -8.08 -6.14
CA PHE A 133 -0.79 -8.87 -7.05
C PHE A 133 -1.14 -8.68 -8.53
N ILE A 134 -2.35 -8.24 -8.85
CA ILE A 134 -2.72 -7.92 -10.24
C ILE A 134 -2.09 -6.58 -10.67
N TYR A 135 -2.35 -5.50 -9.95
CA TYR A 135 -1.90 -4.15 -10.34
C TYR A 135 -1.43 -3.27 -9.19
N GLY A 136 -1.84 -3.56 -7.96
CA GLY A 136 -1.61 -2.69 -6.80
C GLY A 136 -0.13 -2.50 -6.51
N TYR A 137 0.64 -3.57 -6.53
CA TYR A 137 2.08 -3.52 -6.31
C TYR A 137 2.77 -2.64 -7.37
N SER A 138 2.39 -2.82 -8.64
CA SER A 138 2.94 -2.01 -9.71
C SER A 138 2.69 -0.52 -9.49
N LEU A 139 1.43 -0.14 -9.26
CA LEU A 139 1.07 1.27 -9.07
C LEU A 139 1.64 1.91 -7.81
N ALA A 140 2.02 1.11 -6.80
CA ALA A 140 2.59 1.62 -5.55
C ALA A 140 4.12 1.68 -5.56
N PHE A 141 4.81 0.73 -6.22
CA PHE A 141 6.26 0.51 -6.07
C PHE A 141 7.06 0.47 -7.37
N THR A 142 6.55 1.06 -8.46
CA THR A 142 7.32 1.28 -9.69
C THR A 142 7.48 2.75 -9.99
N GLU A 143 8.42 3.08 -10.86
CA GLU A 143 8.59 4.44 -11.35
C GLU A 143 7.35 4.91 -12.11
N GLY A 144 7.03 6.18 -12.00
CA GLY A 144 5.86 6.76 -12.62
C GLY A 144 5.84 8.28 -12.47
N ASN A 145 4.78 8.82 -11.92
CA ASN A 145 4.70 10.23 -11.57
C ASN A 145 4.68 10.41 -10.04
N ALA A 146 4.62 11.66 -9.56
CA ALA A 146 4.64 11.97 -8.13
C ALA A 146 3.48 11.35 -7.30
N TYR A 147 2.44 10.82 -7.94
CA TYR A 147 1.24 10.33 -7.28
C TYR A 147 1.02 8.84 -7.46
N ILE A 148 1.50 8.24 -8.56
CA ILE A 148 1.22 6.86 -8.90
C ILE A 148 2.33 6.29 -9.78
N GLY A 149 2.68 5.04 -9.56
CA GLY A 149 3.66 4.30 -10.34
C GLY A 149 3.15 3.83 -11.70
N GLY A 150 4.02 3.22 -12.46
CA GLY A 150 3.73 2.61 -13.77
C GLY A 150 3.10 1.22 -13.67
N LEU A 151 3.08 0.53 -14.81
CA LEU A 151 2.52 -0.83 -14.94
C LEU A 151 3.59 -1.90 -15.21
N ASP A 152 4.86 -1.60 -14.95
CA ASP A 152 5.99 -2.48 -15.28
C ASP A 152 5.98 -3.79 -14.50
N ARG A 153 5.37 -3.78 -13.32
CA ARG A 153 5.19 -4.96 -12.45
C ARG A 153 3.77 -5.52 -12.47
N LEU A 154 3.00 -5.20 -13.51
CA LEU A 154 1.63 -5.74 -13.64
C LEU A 154 1.66 -7.27 -13.63
N PHE A 155 0.76 -7.91 -12.86
CA PHE A 155 0.76 -9.36 -12.61
C PHE A 155 2.11 -9.89 -12.09
N MET A 156 2.86 -9.07 -11.35
CA MET A 156 4.20 -9.41 -10.84
C MET A 156 5.23 -9.69 -11.94
N ASN A 157 5.07 -9.07 -13.11
CA ASN A 157 5.99 -9.25 -14.22
C ASN A 157 7.41 -8.78 -13.86
N GLY A 158 8.42 -9.52 -14.31
CA GLY A 158 9.83 -9.18 -14.10
C GLY A 158 10.36 -9.40 -12.68
N ILE A 159 9.56 -9.99 -11.77
CA ILE A 159 10.03 -10.37 -10.42
C ILE A 159 10.85 -11.66 -10.44
N TRP A 160 10.59 -12.54 -11.41
CA TRP A 160 11.37 -13.75 -11.62
C TRP A 160 12.24 -13.61 -12.86
N ASP A 161 13.55 -13.77 -12.68
CA ASP A 161 14.50 -13.83 -13.79
C ASP A 161 14.70 -15.29 -14.22
N ASN A 162 14.20 -15.63 -15.41
CA ASN A 162 14.34 -16.97 -15.96
C ASN A 162 15.78 -17.35 -16.32
N ALA A 163 16.62 -16.36 -16.67
CA ALA A 163 18.00 -16.61 -17.05
C ALA A 163 18.89 -16.88 -15.84
N ALA A 164 18.70 -16.11 -14.77
CA ALA A 164 19.43 -16.26 -13.52
C ALA A 164 18.83 -17.32 -12.59
N GLY A 165 17.57 -17.73 -12.79
CA GLY A 165 16.85 -18.64 -11.90
C GLY A 165 16.62 -18.05 -10.50
N THR A 166 16.55 -16.74 -10.38
CA THR A 166 16.45 -16.02 -9.09
C THR A 166 15.34 -14.97 -9.11
N PHE A 167 14.88 -14.59 -7.93
CA PHE A 167 13.99 -13.45 -7.77
C PHE A 167 14.77 -12.14 -7.86
N ALA A 168 14.16 -11.10 -8.43
CA ALA A 168 14.63 -9.74 -8.33
C ALA A 168 14.75 -9.31 -6.86
N ASN A 169 15.66 -8.38 -6.61
CA ASN A 169 15.90 -7.84 -5.27
C ASN A 169 15.12 -6.55 -5.07
N ALA A 170 14.41 -6.45 -3.95
CA ALA A 170 13.86 -5.19 -3.50
C ALA A 170 14.90 -4.41 -2.69
N ALA A 171 14.99 -3.10 -2.95
CA ALA A 171 15.76 -2.19 -2.12
C ALA A 171 15.13 -2.12 -0.71
N THR A 172 15.99 -1.93 0.30
CA THR A 172 15.58 -1.68 1.67
C THR A 172 16.06 -0.31 2.13
N PHE A 173 15.59 0.14 3.29
CA PHE A 173 16.07 1.40 3.90
C PHE A 173 17.56 1.36 4.29
N SER A 174 18.13 0.16 4.46
CA SER A 174 19.52 -0.03 4.84
C SER A 174 20.37 -0.23 3.61
N LYS A 175 21.39 0.60 3.42
CA LYS A 175 22.34 0.45 2.32
C LYS A 175 23.05 -0.90 2.40
N GLY A 176 23.14 -1.59 1.28
CA GLY A 176 23.80 -2.90 1.19
C GLY A 176 22.96 -4.08 1.68
N VAL A 177 21.73 -3.85 2.09
CA VAL A 177 20.79 -4.91 2.50
C VAL A 177 19.68 -5.02 1.47
N VAL A 178 19.42 -6.23 0.98
CA VAL A 178 18.35 -6.53 0.05
C VAL A 178 17.58 -7.77 0.49
N ILE A 179 16.32 -7.85 0.09
CA ILE A 179 15.46 -9.03 0.24
C ILE A 179 14.85 -9.37 -1.12
N PRO A 180 14.38 -10.61 -1.36
CA PRO A 180 13.66 -10.94 -2.58
C PRO A 180 12.44 -10.06 -2.75
N GLU A 181 12.23 -9.49 -3.94
CA GLU A 181 11.14 -8.57 -4.24
C GLU A 181 9.77 -9.21 -3.98
N ILE A 182 9.63 -10.52 -4.24
CA ILE A 182 8.40 -11.25 -3.94
C ILE A 182 8.07 -11.26 -2.44
N THR A 183 9.07 -11.36 -1.57
CA THR A 183 8.88 -11.31 -0.11
C THR A 183 8.44 -9.93 0.34
N PHE A 184 9.06 -8.89 -0.21
CA PHE A 184 8.65 -7.50 0.02
C PHE A 184 7.23 -7.23 -0.46
N ALA A 185 6.89 -7.64 -1.69
CA ALA A 185 5.55 -7.48 -2.24
C ALA A 185 4.49 -8.20 -1.40
N GLY A 186 4.78 -9.41 -0.92
CA GLY A 186 3.90 -10.17 -0.03
C GLY A 186 3.67 -9.48 1.31
N PHE A 187 4.72 -8.93 1.91
CA PHE A 187 4.62 -8.14 3.13
C PHE A 187 3.75 -6.89 2.94
N GLN A 188 3.99 -6.13 1.89
CA GLN A 188 3.21 -4.93 1.58
C GLN A 188 1.74 -5.23 1.23
N ALA A 189 1.46 -6.39 0.62
CA ALA A 189 0.08 -6.84 0.37
C ALA A 189 -0.75 -6.92 1.66
N THR A 190 -0.13 -7.36 2.75
CA THR A 190 -0.82 -7.49 4.05
C THR A 190 -1.22 -6.13 4.62
N PHE A 191 -0.41 -5.08 4.40
CA PHE A 191 -0.74 -3.71 4.80
C PHE A 191 -1.85 -3.10 3.94
N ALA A 192 -1.85 -3.35 2.65
CA ALA A 192 -2.96 -2.97 1.78
C ALA A 192 -4.27 -3.62 2.26
N GLY A 193 -4.22 -4.92 2.54
CA GLY A 193 -5.35 -5.69 3.03
C GLY A 193 -5.88 -5.23 4.38
N ILE A 194 -5.00 -5.02 5.38
CA ILE A 194 -5.43 -4.57 6.71
C ILE A 194 -6.00 -3.16 6.68
N THR A 195 -5.40 -2.25 5.91
CA THR A 195 -5.87 -0.87 5.82
C THR A 195 -7.29 -0.79 5.28
N CYS A 196 -7.60 -1.54 4.22
CA CYS A 196 -8.95 -1.64 3.71
C CYS A 196 -9.89 -2.34 4.71
N ALA A 197 -9.44 -3.39 5.37
CA ALA A 197 -10.24 -4.14 6.35
C ALA A 197 -10.61 -3.29 7.57
N LEU A 198 -9.75 -2.34 7.99
CA LEU A 198 -10.04 -1.41 9.08
C LEU A 198 -11.28 -0.54 8.82
N ILE A 199 -11.57 -0.23 7.56
CA ILE A 199 -12.73 0.61 7.21
C ILE A 199 -14.05 -0.14 7.45
N VAL A 200 -14.06 -1.48 7.43
CA VAL A 200 -15.26 -2.30 7.64
C VAL A 200 -15.99 -1.94 8.93
N GLY A 201 -15.24 -1.60 9.98
CA GLY A 201 -15.83 -1.18 11.26
C GLY A 201 -16.71 0.06 11.18
N ALA A 202 -16.43 0.98 10.25
CA ALA A 202 -17.18 2.23 10.11
C ALA A 202 -18.63 2.03 9.60
N PHE A 203 -18.87 0.98 8.83
CA PHE A 203 -20.17 0.70 8.23
C PHE A 203 -20.74 -0.68 8.56
N ALA A 204 -20.15 -1.38 9.53
CA ALA A 204 -20.65 -2.66 10.01
C ALA A 204 -22.17 -2.59 10.30
N GLU A 205 -22.91 -3.61 9.91
CA GLU A 205 -24.38 -3.71 10.02
C GLU A 205 -25.21 -2.72 9.16
N ARG A 206 -24.58 -1.81 8.42
CA ARG A 206 -25.28 -0.69 7.74
C ARG A 206 -25.25 -0.77 6.22
N ILE A 207 -24.32 -1.51 5.66
CA ILE A 207 -24.08 -1.56 4.21
C ILE A 207 -24.30 -2.97 3.65
N LYS A 208 -24.73 -3.06 2.41
CA LYS A 208 -24.85 -4.34 1.71
C LYS A 208 -23.46 -4.87 1.34
N PHE A 209 -23.28 -6.19 1.40
CA PHE A 209 -22.00 -6.84 1.09
C PHE A 209 -21.45 -6.48 -0.29
N SER A 210 -22.28 -6.46 -1.33
CA SER A 210 -21.85 -6.06 -2.68
C SER A 210 -21.33 -4.62 -2.75
N ALA A 211 -21.95 -3.71 -2.00
CA ALA A 211 -21.49 -2.33 -1.93
C ALA A 211 -20.15 -2.20 -1.19
N VAL A 212 -19.89 -3.06 -0.21
CA VAL A 212 -18.57 -3.15 0.46
C VAL A 212 -17.50 -3.50 -0.56
N LEU A 213 -17.70 -4.52 -1.41
CA LEU A 213 -16.72 -4.96 -2.39
C LEU A 213 -16.39 -3.86 -3.41
N ILE A 214 -17.41 -3.20 -3.94
CA ILE A 214 -17.23 -2.09 -4.89
C ILE A 214 -16.48 -0.93 -4.22
N PHE A 215 -16.93 -0.53 -3.03
CA PHE A 215 -16.30 0.54 -2.28
C PHE A 215 -14.82 0.24 -1.99
N MET A 216 -14.50 -0.97 -1.53
CA MET A 216 -13.13 -1.36 -1.19
C MET A 216 -12.23 -1.38 -2.43
N THR A 217 -12.73 -1.84 -3.57
CA THR A 217 -11.97 -1.81 -4.82
C THR A 217 -11.66 -0.36 -5.25
N LEU A 218 -12.64 0.52 -5.20
CA LEU A 218 -12.47 1.92 -5.58
C LEU A 218 -11.56 2.65 -4.57
N TRP A 219 -11.79 2.47 -3.28
CA TRP A 219 -11.00 3.12 -2.24
C TRP A 219 -9.53 2.65 -2.27
N PHE A 220 -9.31 1.35 -2.45
CA PHE A 220 -7.97 0.79 -2.62
C PHE A 220 -7.27 1.43 -3.81
N THR A 221 -7.92 1.50 -4.97
CA THR A 221 -7.34 1.98 -6.21
C THR A 221 -7.07 3.49 -6.20
N PHE A 222 -8.02 4.29 -5.74
CA PHE A 222 -7.96 5.76 -5.88
C PHE A 222 -7.48 6.50 -4.62
N SER A 223 -7.45 5.83 -3.48
CA SER A 223 -6.98 6.44 -2.23
C SER A 223 -5.71 5.75 -1.71
N TYR A 224 -5.76 4.44 -1.51
CA TYR A 224 -4.64 3.72 -0.91
C TYR A 224 -3.40 3.73 -1.80
N LEU A 225 -3.52 3.35 -3.07
CA LEU A 225 -2.36 3.21 -3.96
C LEU A 225 -1.61 4.53 -4.19
N PRO A 226 -2.26 5.66 -4.46
CA PRO A 226 -1.56 6.94 -4.58
C PRO A 226 -0.84 7.34 -3.29
N ILE A 227 -1.48 7.17 -2.14
CA ILE A 227 -0.85 7.50 -0.85
C ILE A 227 0.33 6.57 -0.58
N ALA A 228 0.20 5.29 -0.84
CA ALA A 228 1.28 4.32 -0.68
C ALA A 228 2.48 4.67 -1.57
N HIS A 229 2.24 5.05 -2.83
CA HIS A 229 3.28 5.49 -3.74
C HIS A 229 3.98 6.76 -3.24
N MET A 230 3.23 7.79 -2.89
CA MET A 230 3.79 9.06 -2.40
C MET A 230 4.60 8.93 -1.11
N VAL A 231 4.25 7.99 -0.23
CA VAL A 231 4.86 7.87 1.11
C VAL A 231 5.99 6.85 1.13
N TRP A 232 5.86 5.76 0.41
CA TRP A 232 6.77 4.61 0.52
C TRP A 232 7.64 4.36 -0.69
N PHE A 233 7.30 4.91 -1.86
CA PHE A 233 8.18 4.85 -3.01
C PHE A 233 9.12 6.06 -2.99
N TRP A 234 10.41 5.80 -2.86
CA TRP A 234 11.44 6.80 -3.07
C TRP A 234 12.36 6.31 -4.18
N MET A 235 12.66 7.19 -5.07
CA MET A 235 13.72 6.95 -6.04
C MET A 235 15.04 6.95 -5.26
N GLY A 236 15.67 5.77 -5.15
CA GLY A 236 16.87 5.49 -4.37
C GLY A 236 18.09 6.25 -4.83
#